data_6a8605a0d92a764d328cad96d26f1628
#
_entry.id   6a8605a0d92a764d328cad96d26f1628
#
_cell.length_a   1.000
_cell.length_b   1.000
_cell.length_c   1.000
_cell.angle_alpha   90.00
_cell.angle_beta   90.00
_cell.angle_gamma   90.00
#
_symmetry.space_group_name_H-M   'P 1'
#
loop_
_entity.id
_entity.type
_entity.pdbx_description
1 polymer ?
#
loop_
_entity_poly.entity_id
_entity_poly.type
_entity_poly.pdbx_seq_one_letter_code
_entity_poly.pdbx_strand_id
1 'polypeptide(L)'
;MSDNTQKTPVGISLNRFASGKAKDAIQKLGKSLPASVVSVRGSIVQVKFEIASNVFTLPNVTIPLIGTEYVRPPIQSGCKGFVLAADAYLGGMSGIGGGVADLTPPANLTALVFAPIGHNGWSTVDGNAVVIYGPNGVVLRSEDGRTSLTLTPTGIHVQTGGDFTVNTISILHHVHKDVQPGGSLSGEPKA
;
A
#
# COMPACT_ATOMS: atom_id res chain seq x y z
N MET A 1 -22.78 1.95 68.84
CA MET A 1 -23.32 1.52 67.57
C MET A 1 -22.13 1.32 66.64
N SER A 2 -21.83 0.07 66.32
CA SER A 2 -20.70 -0.27 65.44
C SER A 2 -21.12 0.00 63.99
N ASP A 3 -20.43 0.93 63.34
CA ASP A 3 -20.61 1.27 61.94
C ASP A 3 -20.09 0.08 61.10
N ASN A 4 -21.03 -0.71 60.59
CA ASN A 4 -20.73 -1.87 59.78
C ASN A 4 -20.55 -1.42 58.31
N THR A 5 -19.42 -0.75 58.05
CA THR A 5 -19.00 -0.43 56.69
C THR A 5 -18.93 -1.71 55.88
N GLN A 6 -19.85 -1.89 54.95
CA GLN A 6 -19.89 -3.03 54.04
C GLN A 6 -18.54 -3.20 53.34
N LYS A 7 -17.75 -4.16 53.79
CA LYS A 7 -16.52 -4.54 53.14
C LYS A 7 -16.90 -5.11 51.76
N THR A 8 -16.50 -4.46 50.72
CA THR A 8 -16.66 -4.95 49.34
C THR A 8 -16.10 -6.37 49.26
N PRO A 9 -16.87 -7.38 48.85
CA PRO A 9 -16.37 -8.73 48.81
C PRO A 9 -15.09 -8.83 48.01
N VAL A 10 -14.09 -9.53 48.54
CA VAL A 10 -12.76 -9.68 47.92
C VAL A 10 -12.85 -10.14 46.46
N GLY A 11 -13.81 -11.02 46.15
CA GLY A 11 -14.06 -11.48 44.77
C GLY A 11 -14.45 -10.38 43.79
N ILE A 12 -15.24 -9.39 44.22
CA ILE A 12 -15.60 -8.23 43.37
C ILE A 12 -14.40 -7.34 43.15
N SER A 13 -13.58 -7.15 44.17
CA SER A 13 -12.33 -6.38 44.11
C SER A 13 -11.31 -7.03 43.17
N LEU A 14 -11.11 -8.33 43.26
CA LEU A 14 -10.24 -9.10 42.37
C LEU A 14 -10.73 -9.10 40.93
N ASN A 15 -12.02 -9.25 40.70
CA ASN A 15 -12.60 -9.20 39.34
C ASN A 15 -12.43 -7.81 38.71
N ARG A 16 -12.65 -6.74 39.47
CA ARG A 16 -12.39 -5.37 38.98
C ARG A 16 -10.90 -5.15 38.68
N PHE A 17 -10.02 -5.65 39.52
CA PHE A 17 -8.58 -5.57 39.29
C PHE A 17 -8.18 -6.36 38.02
N ALA A 18 -8.62 -7.60 37.85
CA ALA A 18 -8.36 -8.43 36.68
C ALA A 18 -8.91 -7.81 35.40
N SER A 19 -10.17 -7.30 35.44
CA SER A 19 -10.77 -6.61 34.32
C SER A 19 -10.05 -5.29 33.97
N GLY A 20 -9.57 -4.56 34.99
CA GLY A 20 -8.73 -3.37 34.79
C GLY A 20 -7.42 -3.71 34.08
N LYS A 21 -6.72 -4.74 34.55
CA LYS A 21 -5.48 -5.20 33.92
C LYS A 21 -5.67 -5.72 32.49
N ALA A 22 -6.75 -6.44 32.23
CA ALA A 22 -7.10 -6.87 30.88
C ALA A 22 -7.39 -5.68 29.96
N LYS A 23 -8.14 -4.67 30.42
CA LYS A 23 -8.38 -3.44 29.67
C LYS A 23 -7.09 -2.67 29.41
N ASP A 24 -6.23 -2.53 30.42
CA ASP A 24 -4.92 -1.88 30.27
C ASP A 24 -4.04 -2.61 29.25
N ALA A 25 -4.04 -3.94 29.26
CA ALA A 25 -3.30 -4.75 28.29
C ALA A 25 -3.86 -4.54 26.87
N ILE A 26 -5.19 -4.58 26.69
CA ILE A 26 -5.84 -4.33 25.40
C ILE A 26 -5.60 -2.91 24.91
N GLN A 27 -5.56 -1.91 25.80
CA GLN A 27 -5.27 -0.53 25.43
C GLN A 27 -3.80 -0.29 25.06
N LYS A 28 -2.89 -1.09 25.62
CA LYS A 28 -1.47 -1.07 25.26
C LYS A 28 -1.18 -1.77 23.95
N LEU A 29 -2.01 -2.71 23.53
CA LEU A 29 -2.00 -3.26 22.17
C LEU A 29 -2.45 -2.16 21.23
N GLY A 30 -1.67 -1.86 20.21
CA GLY A 30 -2.04 -0.87 19.21
C GLY A 30 -3.36 -1.25 18.55
N LYS A 31 -4.17 -0.25 18.22
CA LYS A 31 -5.42 -0.44 17.49
C LYS A 31 -5.24 0.00 16.04
N SER A 32 -5.82 -0.76 15.13
CA SER A 32 -5.93 -0.34 13.75
C SER A 32 -6.91 0.84 13.65
N LEU A 33 -6.48 1.93 13.06
CA LEU A 33 -7.28 3.13 12.93
C LEU A 33 -7.42 3.53 11.46
N PRO A 34 -8.61 3.96 11.02
CA PRO A 34 -8.78 4.50 9.68
C PRO A 34 -7.97 5.79 9.51
N ALA A 35 -7.36 5.92 8.35
CA ALA A 35 -6.53 7.07 8.03
C ALA A 35 -6.53 7.36 6.53
N SER A 36 -6.16 8.58 6.18
CA SER A 36 -5.93 9.02 4.81
C SER A 36 -4.51 9.53 4.62
N VAL A 37 -3.98 9.33 3.42
CA VAL A 37 -2.65 9.78 3.03
C VAL A 37 -2.66 11.29 2.81
N VAL A 38 -1.73 11.99 3.43
CA VAL A 38 -1.48 13.42 3.24
C VAL A 38 -0.39 13.63 2.20
N SER A 39 0.71 12.91 2.32
CA SER A 39 1.82 12.96 1.36
C SER A 39 2.54 11.62 1.25
N VAL A 40 3.23 11.42 0.13
CA VAL A 40 3.95 10.17 -0.19
C VAL A 40 5.39 10.50 -0.54
N ARG A 41 6.33 9.74 0.01
CA ARG A 41 7.74 9.81 -0.34
C ARG A 41 8.32 8.40 -0.45
N GLY A 42 8.33 7.85 -1.65
CA GLY A 42 8.77 6.46 -1.88
C GLY A 42 7.87 5.45 -1.17
N SER A 43 8.42 4.67 -0.27
CA SER A 43 7.71 3.67 0.56
C SER A 43 7.21 4.23 1.90
N ILE A 44 7.32 5.53 2.11
CA ILE A 44 6.94 6.20 3.36
C ILE A 44 5.80 7.16 3.06
N VAL A 45 4.78 7.15 3.92
CA VAL A 45 3.60 8.01 3.81
C VAL A 45 3.41 8.81 5.08
N GLN A 46 2.98 10.05 4.92
CA GLN A 46 2.41 10.82 6.01
C GLN A 46 0.91 10.65 5.99
N VAL A 47 0.32 10.24 7.08
CA VAL A 47 -1.11 9.96 7.19
C VAL A 47 -1.76 10.81 8.28
N LYS A 48 -3.03 11.11 8.05
CA LYS A 48 -3.96 11.74 8.98
C LYS A 48 -5.00 10.72 9.40
N PHE A 49 -5.27 10.62 10.69
CA PHE A 49 -6.31 9.74 11.21
C PHE A 49 -7.72 10.27 10.90
N GLU A 50 -8.57 9.40 10.41
CA GLU A 50 -9.98 9.67 10.07
C GLU A 50 -10.91 9.22 11.22
N ILE A 51 -10.66 9.73 12.41
CA ILE A 51 -11.46 9.44 13.59
C ILE A 51 -12.07 10.73 14.14
N ALA A 52 -13.36 10.67 14.48
CA ALA A 52 -14.02 11.74 15.20
C ALA A 52 -13.69 11.62 16.70
N SER A 53 -13.04 12.60 17.25
CA SER A 53 -12.82 12.72 18.69
C SER A 53 -13.17 14.13 19.13
N ASN A 54 -14.01 14.24 20.14
CA ASN A 54 -14.38 15.52 20.74
C ASN A 54 -13.36 15.99 21.81
N VAL A 55 -12.38 15.15 22.12
CA VAL A 55 -11.46 15.36 23.24
C VAL A 55 -10.05 15.70 22.80
N PHE A 56 -9.60 15.13 21.67
CA PHE A 56 -8.23 15.35 21.17
C PHE A 56 -8.13 15.14 19.66
N THR A 57 -7.17 15.81 19.05
CA THR A 57 -6.81 15.60 17.65
C THR A 57 -5.50 14.83 17.61
N LEU A 58 -5.47 13.68 16.92
CA LEU A 58 -4.23 12.95 16.69
C LEU A 58 -3.38 13.71 15.66
N PRO A 59 -2.07 13.84 15.89
CA PRO A 59 -1.18 14.44 14.91
C PRO A 59 -1.03 13.54 13.69
N ASN A 60 -0.63 14.14 12.56
CA ASN A 60 -0.20 13.37 11.42
C ASN A 60 1.04 12.55 11.77
N VAL A 61 1.10 11.32 11.29
CA VAL A 61 2.24 10.43 11.53
C VAL A 61 2.89 10.05 10.21
N THR A 62 4.21 9.91 10.23
CA THR A 62 5.01 9.46 9.08
C THR A 62 5.41 8.01 9.32
N ILE A 63 4.93 7.11 8.47
CA ILE A 63 5.03 5.66 8.66
C ILE A 63 5.28 4.94 7.34
N PRO A 64 5.84 3.73 7.36
CA PRO A 64 6.04 2.94 6.17
C PRO A 64 4.72 2.45 5.57
N LEU A 65 4.73 2.32 4.24
CA LEU A 65 3.65 1.75 3.46
C LEU A 65 3.82 0.22 3.39
N ILE A 66 2.77 -0.53 3.67
CA ILE A 66 2.73 -1.95 3.36
C ILE A 66 2.57 -2.10 1.84
N GLY A 67 3.45 -2.85 1.22
CA GLY A 67 3.40 -3.13 -0.21
C GLY A 67 4.37 -4.24 -0.58
N THR A 68 4.22 -4.72 -1.81
CA THR A 68 5.16 -5.68 -2.40
C THR A 68 6.23 -4.93 -3.18
N GLU A 69 7.43 -5.51 -3.29
CA GLU A 69 8.51 -4.91 -4.06
C GLU A 69 8.20 -4.84 -5.55
N TYR A 70 7.59 -5.91 -6.09
CA TYR A 70 7.40 -6.09 -7.53
C TYR A 70 6.09 -5.52 -8.08
N VAL A 71 5.09 -5.29 -7.23
CA VAL A 71 3.83 -4.67 -7.62
C VAL A 71 3.61 -3.43 -6.75
N ARG A 72 3.72 -2.26 -7.35
CA ARG A 72 3.59 -0.98 -6.65
C ARG A 72 2.36 -0.22 -7.13
N PRO A 73 1.26 -0.29 -6.40
CA PRO A 73 0.10 0.53 -6.73
C PRO A 73 0.42 2.02 -6.52
N PRO A 74 -0.15 2.92 -7.35
CA PRO A 74 0.03 4.35 -7.19
C PRO A 74 -0.73 4.82 -5.93
N ILE A 75 0.01 5.18 -4.89
CA ILE A 75 -0.56 5.79 -3.68
C ILE A 75 -0.53 7.30 -3.84
N GLN A 76 -1.67 7.93 -3.71
CA GLN A 76 -1.86 9.37 -3.86
C GLN A 76 -2.34 10.01 -2.55
N SER A 77 -2.18 11.33 -2.43
CA SER A 77 -2.84 12.10 -1.38
C SER A 77 -4.35 11.86 -1.42
N GLY A 78 -4.97 11.63 -0.27
CA GLY A 78 -6.37 11.26 -0.14
C GLY A 78 -6.64 9.75 -0.19
N CYS A 79 -5.64 8.92 -0.52
CA CYS A 79 -5.78 7.46 -0.45
C CYS A 79 -6.15 7.05 0.98
N LYS A 80 -7.21 6.25 1.12
CA LYS A 80 -7.72 5.76 2.40
C LYS A 80 -7.19 4.38 2.71
N GLY A 81 -7.05 4.10 3.99
CA GLY A 81 -6.56 2.83 4.49
C GLY A 81 -6.60 2.76 6.00
N PHE A 82 -5.84 1.83 6.53
CA PHE A 82 -5.67 1.66 7.96
C PHE A 82 -4.22 1.86 8.37
N VAL A 83 -4.04 2.51 9.51
CA VAL A 83 -2.81 2.46 10.28
C VAL A 83 -2.88 1.21 11.15
N LEU A 84 -1.94 0.32 10.96
CA LEU A 84 -1.81 -0.94 11.71
C LEU A 84 -0.65 -0.80 12.68
N ALA A 85 -0.82 -1.32 13.89
CA ALA A 85 0.26 -1.45 14.85
C ALA A 85 0.90 -2.83 14.72
N ALA A 86 2.22 -2.88 14.72
CA ALA A 86 2.97 -4.11 14.89
C ALA A 86 3.21 -4.40 16.37
N ASP A 87 3.33 -5.66 16.72
CA ASP A 87 3.56 -6.10 18.10
C ASP A 87 5.00 -5.85 18.59
N ALA A 88 5.89 -5.49 17.65
CA ALA A 88 7.29 -5.20 17.94
C ALA A 88 7.79 -4.03 17.10
N TYR A 89 8.90 -3.42 17.51
CA TYR A 89 9.60 -2.42 16.71
C TYR A 89 10.08 -3.02 15.40
N LEU A 90 9.77 -2.35 14.29
CA LEU A 90 10.01 -2.88 12.94
C LEU A 90 11.49 -2.86 12.50
N GLY A 91 12.36 -2.19 13.23
CA GLY A 91 13.77 -2.08 12.88
C GLY A 91 13.99 -1.48 11.49
N GLY A 92 14.98 -2.00 10.77
CA GLY A 92 15.30 -1.55 9.41
C GLY A 92 14.25 -1.87 8.35
N MET A 93 13.32 -2.79 8.61
CA MET A 93 12.22 -3.12 7.70
C MET A 93 11.28 -1.95 7.40
N SER A 94 11.18 -1.02 8.35
CA SER A 94 10.32 0.15 8.19
C SER A 94 10.81 1.16 7.14
N GLY A 95 12.08 1.12 6.79
CA GLY A 95 12.72 2.17 5.98
C GLY A 95 12.88 3.52 6.70
N ILE A 96 12.50 3.62 7.97
CA ILE A 96 12.59 4.85 8.79
C ILE A 96 13.67 4.73 9.87
N GLY A 97 14.15 3.56 10.14
CA GLY A 97 15.19 3.30 11.14
C GLY A 97 16.16 2.24 10.67
N GLY A 98 17.10 1.88 11.55
CA GLY A 98 18.07 0.81 11.33
C GLY A 98 17.94 -0.29 12.37
N GLY A 99 18.66 -1.39 12.14
CA GLY A 99 18.75 -2.49 13.09
C GLY A 99 17.71 -3.59 12.90
N VAL A 100 17.77 -4.55 13.81
CA VAL A 100 16.90 -5.72 13.83
C VAL A 100 15.63 -5.38 14.63
N ALA A 101 14.52 -6.04 14.30
CA ALA A 101 13.28 -5.91 15.07
C ALA A 101 13.52 -6.33 16.54
N ASP A 102 13.01 -5.54 17.47
CA ASP A 102 13.08 -5.80 18.92
C ASP A 102 11.75 -6.36 19.39
N LEU A 103 11.82 -7.44 20.18
CA LEU A 103 10.63 -8.07 20.79
C LEU A 103 10.10 -7.30 22.00
N THR A 104 10.79 -6.26 22.46
CA THR A 104 10.26 -5.38 23.51
C THR A 104 8.98 -4.72 22.99
N PRO A 105 7.83 -4.85 23.69
CA PRO A 105 6.60 -4.24 23.25
C PRO A 105 6.78 -2.74 23.04
N PRO A 106 6.51 -2.21 21.83
CA PRO A 106 6.65 -0.79 21.58
C PRO A 106 5.57 -0.02 22.34
N ALA A 107 5.91 1.18 22.79
CA ALA A 107 4.88 2.13 23.17
C ALA A 107 4.10 2.51 21.91
N ASN A 108 2.88 2.11 21.84
CA ASN A 108 1.76 2.28 20.88
C ASN A 108 1.94 3.07 19.56
N LEU A 109 2.93 3.93 19.40
CA LEU A 109 3.08 4.80 18.22
C LEU A 109 4.39 4.56 17.46
N THR A 110 5.25 3.66 17.89
CA THR A 110 6.60 3.48 17.31
C THR A 110 6.69 2.38 16.27
N ALA A 111 5.68 1.51 16.17
CA ALA A 111 5.65 0.39 15.24
C ALA A 111 4.36 0.42 14.42
N LEU A 112 4.19 1.48 13.64
CA LEU A 112 3.01 1.67 12.80
C LEU A 112 3.37 1.47 11.34
N VAL A 113 2.43 0.90 10.59
CA VAL A 113 2.49 0.78 9.13
C VAL A 113 1.14 1.17 8.53
N PHE A 114 1.15 1.67 7.30
CA PHE A 114 -0.07 2.00 6.58
C PHE A 114 -0.43 0.93 5.55
N ALA A 115 -1.65 0.40 5.65
CA ALA A 115 -2.24 -0.51 4.69
C ALA A 115 -3.28 0.24 3.84
N PRO A 116 -3.01 0.49 2.56
CA PRO A 116 -3.95 1.18 1.68
C PRO A 116 -5.13 0.27 1.33
N ILE A 117 -6.33 0.87 1.20
CA ILE A 117 -7.52 0.20 0.68
C ILE A 117 -7.86 0.75 -0.70
N GLY A 118 -7.91 2.06 -0.87
CA GLY A 118 -8.28 2.66 -2.12
C GLY A 118 -8.32 4.19 -2.06
N HIS A 119 -8.50 4.83 -3.21
CA HIS A 119 -8.48 6.29 -3.29
C HIS A 119 -9.88 6.87 -3.04
N ASN A 120 -10.74 6.95 -4.03
CA ASN A 120 -12.03 7.67 -3.97
C ASN A 120 -13.24 6.79 -4.29
N GLY A 121 -13.22 5.56 -3.90
CA GLY A 121 -14.26 4.60 -4.25
C GLY A 121 -13.75 3.59 -5.28
N TRP A 122 -14.52 2.55 -5.43
CA TRP A 122 -14.21 1.44 -6.31
C TRP A 122 -14.86 1.66 -7.67
N SER A 123 -14.06 1.68 -8.73
CA SER A 123 -14.60 1.61 -10.08
C SER A 123 -15.19 0.24 -10.34
N THR A 124 -16.28 0.19 -11.11
CA THR A 124 -16.81 -1.08 -11.60
C THR A 124 -15.79 -1.72 -12.54
N VAL A 125 -15.39 -2.95 -12.24
CA VAL A 125 -14.45 -3.74 -13.03
C VAL A 125 -15.13 -5.03 -13.48
N ASP A 126 -14.61 -5.65 -14.53
CA ASP A 126 -15.07 -6.97 -14.98
C ASP A 126 -14.76 -8.01 -13.90
N GLY A 127 -15.80 -8.65 -13.35
CA GLY A 127 -15.66 -9.68 -12.31
C GLY A 127 -15.03 -10.99 -12.79
N ASN A 128 -14.88 -11.18 -14.10
CA ASN A 128 -14.29 -12.38 -14.71
C ASN A 128 -12.85 -12.15 -15.20
N ALA A 129 -12.31 -10.96 -15.02
CA ALA A 129 -10.97 -10.61 -15.49
C ALA A 129 -10.11 -10.02 -14.36
N VAL A 130 -8.80 -10.21 -14.48
CA VAL A 130 -7.83 -9.45 -13.68
C VAL A 130 -7.66 -8.08 -14.35
N VAL A 131 -8.14 -7.04 -13.68
CA VAL A 131 -8.05 -5.67 -14.19
C VAL A 131 -6.92 -4.94 -13.47
N ILE A 132 -5.93 -4.48 -14.24
CA ILE A 132 -4.82 -3.67 -13.74
C ILE A 132 -4.93 -2.29 -14.40
N TYR A 133 -5.11 -1.27 -13.59
CA TYR A 133 -5.19 0.11 -14.09
C TYR A 133 -4.60 1.10 -13.07
N GLY A 134 -4.20 2.25 -13.54
CA GLY A 134 -3.70 3.35 -12.72
C GLY A 134 -4.12 4.70 -13.31
N PRO A 135 -4.09 5.78 -12.53
CA PRO A 135 -4.53 7.12 -12.99
C PRO A 135 -3.85 7.58 -14.28
N ASN A 136 -2.58 7.24 -14.44
CA ASN A 136 -1.78 7.60 -15.62
C ASN A 136 -1.41 6.40 -16.49
N GLY A 137 -2.02 5.23 -16.24
CA GLY A 137 -1.75 4.00 -16.97
C GLY A 137 -1.01 2.93 -16.17
N VAL A 138 -0.43 1.98 -16.87
CA VAL A 138 0.27 0.81 -16.30
C VAL A 138 1.62 0.67 -16.96
N VAL A 139 2.64 0.37 -16.18
CA VAL A 139 3.98 0.03 -16.66
C VAL A 139 4.34 -1.38 -16.22
N LEU A 140 4.60 -2.26 -17.17
CA LEU A 140 5.21 -3.56 -16.98
C LEU A 140 6.66 -3.46 -17.48
N ARG A 141 7.64 -3.82 -16.67
CA ARG A 141 9.05 -3.68 -17.05
C ARG A 141 9.92 -4.80 -16.52
N SER A 142 11.04 -5.07 -17.21
CA SER A 142 12.13 -5.87 -16.67
C SER A 142 12.81 -5.14 -15.50
N GLU A 143 13.54 -5.88 -14.66
CA GLU A 143 14.25 -5.33 -13.51
C GLU A 143 15.25 -4.23 -13.94
N ASP A 144 16.00 -4.48 -15.02
CA ASP A 144 16.99 -3.57 -15.58
C ASP A 144 16.38 -2.37 -16.35
N GLY A 145 15.06 -2.37 -16.55
CA GLY A 145 14.33 -1.32 -17.25
C GLY A 145 14.52 -1.29 -18.77
N ARG A 146 15.28 -2.23 -19.37
CA ARG A 146 15.55 -2.25 -20.81
C ARG A 146 14.34 -2.66 -21.64
N THR A 147 13.45 -3.45 -21.05
CA THR A 147 12.21 -3.89 -21.70
C THR A 147 11.02 -3.40 -20.88
N SER A 148 10.09 -2.74 -21.55
CA SER A 148 8.86 -2.28 -20.90
C SER A 148 7.67 -2.26 -21.87
N LEU A 149 6.50 -2.50 -21.31
CA LEU A 149 5.20 -2.26 -21.94
C LEU A 149 4.49 -1.19 -21.12
N THR A 150 4.22 -0.06 -21.73
CA THR A 150 3.54 1.07 -21.08
C THR A 150 2.19 1.30 -21.75
N LEU A 151 1.13 1.22 -20.95
CA LEU A 151 -0.21 1.60 -21.36
C LEU A 151 -0.51 2.99 -20.81
N THR A 152 -0.89 3.90 -21.67
CA THR A 152 -1.31 5.27 -21.32
C THR A 152 -2.69 5.54 -21.88
N PRO A 153 -3.38 6.61 -21.46
CA PRO A 153 -4.64 7.01 -22.09
C PRO A 153 -4.54 7.30 -23.61
N THR A 154 -3.32 7.56 -24.10
CA THR A 154 -3.07 7.90 -25.51
C THR A 154 -2.57 6.72 -26.36
N GLY A 155 -2.25 5.57 -25.73
CA GLY A 155 -1.81 4.40 -26.48
C GLY A 155 -0.92 3.43 -25.71
N ILE A 156 -0.39 2.48 -26.45
CA ILE A 156 0.50 1.44 -25.97
C ILE A 156 1.91 1.71 -26.51
N HIS A 157 2.88 1.74 -25.63
CA HIS A 157 4.29 1.90 -25.98
C HIS A 157 5.08 0.66 -25.54
N VAL A 158 5.81 0.06 -26.46
CA VAL A 158 6.70 -1.06 -26.22
C VAL A 158 8.13 -0.58 -26.43
N GLN A 159 8.95 -0.71 -25.39
CA GLN A 159 10.38 -0.50 -25.46
C GLN A 159 11.07 -1.84 -25.23
N THR A 160 12.04 -2.19 -26.07
CA THR A 160 12.80 -3.41 -25.93
C THR A 160 14.27 -3.19 -26.26
N GLY A 161 15.17 -3.82 -25.51
CA GLY A 161 16.60 -3.89 -25.84
C GLY A 161 16.95 -4.99 -26.83
N GLY A 162 15.96 -5.81 -27.22
CA GLY A 162 16.06 -6.90 -28.19
C GLY A 162 14.99 -6.76 -29.27
N ASP A 163 14.28 -7.84 -29.54
CA ASP A 163 13.20 -7.90 -30.53
C ASP A 163 11.83 -8.01 -29.85
N PHE A 164 10.81 -7.55 -30.54
CA PHE A 164 9.40 -7.78 -30.19
C PHE A 164 8.80 -8.75 -31.21
N THR A 165 8.44 -9.94 -30.73
CA THR A 165 7.90 -11.00 -31.60
C THR A 165 6.43 -11.26 -31.31
N VAL A 166 5.66 -11.49 -32.37
CA VAL A 166 4.28 -11.97 -32.30
C VAL A 166 4.21 -13.30 -33.06
N ASN A 167 3.86 -14.40 -32.37
CA ASN A 167 3.82 -15.73 -32.93
C ASN A 167 5.12 -16.10 -33.70
N THR A 168 6.28 -15.82 -33.07
CA THR A 168 7.63 -16.02 -33.65
C THR A 168 8.02 -15.10 -34.80
N ILE A 169 7.16 -14.19 -35.22
CA ILE A 169 7.46 -13.18 -36.24
C ILE A 169 8.03 -11.94 -35.57
N SER A 170 9.24 -11.54 -35.97
CA SER A 170 9.85 -10.28 -35.54
C SER A 170 9.06 -9.08 -36.03
N ILE A 171 8.72 -8.17 -35.15
CA ILE A 171 8.09 -6.91 -35.56
C ILE A 171 9.13 -5.94 -36.15
N LEU A 172 10.37 -6.00 -35.64
CA LEU A 172 11.45 -5.12 -36.05
C LEU A 172 12.15 -5.57 -37.35
N HIS A 173 12.21 -6.90 -37.57
CA HIS A 173 13.08 -7.48 -38.61
C HIS A 173 12.35 -8.40 -39.58
N HIS A 174 10.99 -8.49 -39.54
CA HIS A 174 10.27 -9.32 -40.49
C HIS A 174 10.38 -8.76 -41.92
N VAL A 175 10.36 -9.67 -42.87
CA VAL A 175 10.39 -9.34 -44.29
C VAL A 175 9.15 -9.92 -44.94
N HIS A 176 8.68 -9.23 -45.97
CA HIS A 176 7.59 -9.70 -46.80
C HIS A 176 8.16 -10.39 -48.05
N LYS A 177 7.58 -11.53 -48.42
CA LYS A 177 7.92 -12.19 -49.68
C LYS A 177 7.26 -11.46 -50.86
N ASP A 178 7.88 -11.55 -52.00
CA ASP A 178 7.33 -11.04 -53.29
C ASP A 178 7.12 -9.50 -53.35
N VAL A 179 7.85 -8.75 -52.52
CA VAL A 179 7.89 -7.31 -52.56
C VAL A 179 9.12 -6.84 -53.34
N GLN A 180 8.93 -6.09 -54.43
CA GLN A 180 10.08 -5.45 -55.10
C GLN A 180 10.58 -4.26 -54.27
N PRO A 181 11.89 -4.16 -54.03
CA PRO A 181 12.47 -2.99 -53.42
C PRO A 181 12.19 -1.73 -54.23
N GLY A 182 11.60 -0.73 -53.62
CA GLY A 182 11.36 0.60 -54.22
C GLY A 182 12.04 1.71 -53.45
N GLY A 183 12.37 2.80 -54.10
CA GLY A 183 12.94 3.98 -53.45
C GLY A 183 11.94 4.85 -52.67
N SER A 184 10.67 4.50 -52.72
CA SER A 184 9.60 5.25 -52.02
C SER A 184 9.12 4.49 -50.78
N LEU A 185 8.77 5.23 -49.74
CA LEU A 185 8.12 4.66 -48.54
C LEU A 185 6.68 4.26 -48.90
N SER A 186 6.20 3.18 -48.28
CA SER A 186 4.78 2.84 -48.31
C SER A 186 3.98 3.93 -47.59
N GLY A 187 2.76 4.20 -48.07
CA GLY A 187 1.83 5.06 -47.35
C GLY A 187 1.46 4.46 -45.96
N GLU A 188 0.87 5.28 -45.13
CA GLU A 188 0.34 4.83 -43.85
C GLU A 188 -0.70 3.71 -44.01
N PRO A 189 -0.79 2.74 -43.07
CA PRO A 189 -1.84 1.74 -43.08
C PRO A 189 -3.21 2.43 -43.11
N LYS A 190 -4.06 2.04 -44.01
CA LYS A 190 -5.47 2.48 -44.03
C LYS A 190 -6.27 1.52 -43.15
N ALA A 191 -7.11 2.09 -42.25
CA ALA A 191 -8.08 1.35 -41.46
C ALA A 191 -9.20 0.80 -42.37
#